data_9bc253b1bdcd338d642280eb803b5e69
#
_entry.id   9bc253b1bdcd338d642280eb803b5e69
#
_cell.length_a   1.000
_cell.length_b   1.000
_cell.length_c   1.000
_cell.angle_alpha   90.00
_cell.angle_beta   90.00
_cell.angle_gamma   90.00
#
_symmetry.space_group_name_H-M   'P 1'
#
loop_
_entity.id
_entity.type
_entity.pdbx_description
1 polymer ?
#
loop_
_entity_poly.entity_id
_entity_poly.type
_entity_poly.pdbx_seq_one_letter_code
_entity_poly.pdbx_strand_id
1 'polypeptide(L)'
;TTNIQVLGVDEADTVKTDGKNLYSYSEESREVRIVKAENLSLVSTIKLPDSFSSVTLYLSKGKLVLVGTKYTYSGYNWNYRWYAPESKSIVAVYNITQAEKPILERYSQIDGDYRESRLIGDMLYMVSSSYLRMPPIYSTLYAKKTS
;
A
#
# COMPACT_ATOMS: atom_id res chain seq x y z
N THR A 1 18.53 -8.25 -8.24
CA THR A 1 17.64 -8.33 -9.40
C THR A 1 16.58 -9.35 -9.09
N THR A 2 15.39 -8.88 -8.75
CA THR A 2 14.17 -9.69 -8.74
C THR A 2 14.00 -10.27 -10.14
N ASN A 3 13.50 -11.49 -10.23
CA ASN A 3 13.30 -12.21 -11.49
C ASN A 3 12.31 -11.43 -12.38
N ILE A 4 12.84 -10.51 -13.19
CA ILE A 4 12.02 -9.68 -14.10
C ILE A 4 11.61 -10.56 -15.26
N GLN A 5 10.35 -10.96 -15.32
CA GLN A 5 9.82 -11.80 -16.41
C GLN A 5 9.75 -11.04 -17.74
N VAL A 6 9.63 -9.70 -17.70
CA VAL A 6 9.59 -8.84 -18.89
C VAL A 6 10.52 -7.66 -18.68
N LEU A 7 11.42 -7.41 -19.62
CA LEU A 7 12.37 -6.30 -19.56
C LEU A 7 11.63 -4.95 -19.42
N GLY A 8 12.03 -4.17 -18.39
CA GLY A 8 11.44 -2.83 -18.14
C GLY A 8 10.14 -2.84 -17.31
N VAL A 9 9.67 -4.01 -16.87
CA VAL A 9 8.53 -4.14 -15.95
C VAL A 9 9.07 -4.57 -14.59
N ASP A 10 8.87 -3.75 -13.55
CA ASP A 10 9.21 -4.10 -12.17
C ASP A 10 7.98 -4.66 -11.44
N GLU A 11 8.16 -5.78 -10.76
CA GLU A 11 7.11 -6.44 -9.99
C GLU A 11 7.13 -5.98 -8.53
N ALA A 12 5.96 -6.01 -7.92
CA ALA A 12 5.79 -5.72 -6.50
C ALA A 12 6.53 -6.77 -5.64
N ASP A 13 7.24 -6.32 -4.62
CA ASP A 13 7.96 -7.20 -3.69
C ASP A 13 8.05 -6.54 -2.31
N THR A 14 8.29 -7.35 -1.28
CA THR A 14 8.55 -6.86 0.09
C THR A 14 10.01 -6.51 0.33
N VAL A 15 10.91 -6.89 -0.59
CA VAL A 15 12.35 -6.59 -0.53
C VAL A 15 12.83 -6.06 -1.88
N LYS A 16 13.53 -4.94 -1.85
CA LYS A 16 14.14 -4.31 -3.03
C LYS A 16 15.58 -3.89 -2.73
N THR A 17 16.39 -3.75 -3.78
CA THR A 17 17.77 -3.25 -3.66
C THR A 17 18.13 -2.31 -4.80
N ASP A 18 18.87 -1.26 -4.47
CA ASP A 18 19.53 -0.36 -5.43
C ASP A 18 21.01 -0.72 -5.66
N GLY A 19 21.46 -1.84 -5.11
CA GLY A 19 22.85 -2.32 -5.16
C GLY A 19 23.72 -1.80 -4.02
N LYS A 20 23.34 -0.73 -3.33
CA LYS A 20 24.02 -0.17 -2.14
C LYS A 20 23.26 -0.50 -0.85
N ASN A 21 21.95 -0.39 -0.91
CA ASN A 21 21.06 -0.63 0.20
C ASN A 21 20.03 -1.71 -0.14
N LEU A 22 19.55 -2.38 0.89
CA LEU A 22 18.37 -3.24 0.87
C LEU A 22 17.24 -2.51 1.58
N TYR A 23 16.08 -2.55 0.98
CA TYR A 23 14.83 -1.99 1.48
C TYR A 23 13.89 -3.15 1.76
N SER A 24 13.53 -3.39 3.01
CA SER A 24 12.66 -4.51 3.38
C SER A 24 11.49 -4.04 4.22
N TYR A 25 10.28 -4.42 3.82
CA TYR A 25 9.07 -4.21 4.60
C TYR A 25 8.82 -5.40 5.52
N SER A 26 8.48 -5.12 6.78
CA SER A 26 8.01 -6.10 7.76
C SER A 26 6.57 -5.81 8.14
N GLU A 27 5.68 -6.77 7.90
CA GLU A 27 4.26 -6.68 8.30
C GLU A 27 4.12 -6.68 9.82
N GLU A 28 4.97 -7.42 10.54
CA GLU A 28 4.93 -7.51 12.00
C GLU A 28 5.27 -6.18 12.68
N SER A 29 6.38 -5.55 12.27
CA SER A 29 6.81 -4.27 12.85
C SER A 29 6.20 -3.06 12.15
N ARG A 30 5.58 -3.26 10.98
CA ARG A 30 5.02 -2.20 10.09
C ARG A 30 6.04 -1.13 9.76
N GLU A 31 7.22 -1.59 9.44
CA GLU A 31 8.37 -0.74 9.13
C GLU A 31 8.99 -1.15 7.82
N VAL A 32 9.47 -0.15 7.08
CA VAL A 32 10.47 -0.39 6.04
C VAL A 32 11.84 -0.12 6.63
N ARG A 33 12.68 -1.14 6.68
CA ARG A 33 14.08 -1.02 7.10
C ARG A 33 14.96 -0.82 5.88
N ILE A 34 15.86 0.14 5.99
CA ILE A 34 16.89 0.43 5.01
C ILE A 34 18.21 0.02 5.64
N VAL A 35 18.88 -0.96 5.05
CA VAL A 35 20.15 -1.49 5.53
C VAL A 35 21.20 -1.46 4.43
N LYS A 36 22.47 -1.33 4.77
CA LYS A 36 23.57 -1.45 3.81
C LYS A 36 23.65 -2.86 3.25
N ALA A 37 23.75 -3.01 1.93
CA ALA A 37 23.83 -4.33 1.30
C ALA A 37 25.13 -5.09 1.65
N GLU A 38 26.22 -4.36 1.90
CA GLU A 38 27.55 -4.95 2.17
C GLU A 38 27.67 -5.67 3.53
N ASN A 39 26.99 -5.16 4.57
CA ASN A 39 27.18 -5.63 5.94
C ASN A 39 25.90 -5.68 6.78
N LEU A 40 24.75 -5.40 6.17
CA LEU A 40 23.40 -5.39 6.75
C LEU A 40 23.24 -4.42 7.93
N SER A 41 24.13 -3.43 8.06
CA SER A 41 23.98 -2.40 9.11
C SER A 41 22.78 -1.52 8.81
N LEU A 42 22.00 -1.21 9.86
CA LEU A 42 20.82 -0.35 9.75
C LEU A 42 21.24 1.08 9.35
N VAL A 43 20.62 1.59 8.31
CA VAL A 43 20.78 2.97 7.83
C VAL A 43 19.66 3.85 8.37
N SER A 44 18.42 3.45 8.15
CA SER A 44 17.23 4.16 8.63
C SER A 44 15.99 3.26 8.62
N THR A 45 14.89 3.79 9.17
CA THR A 45 13.60 3.09 9.24
C THR A 45 12.47 4.04 8.91
N ILE A 46 11.55 3.60 8.06
CA ILE A 46 10.29 4.30 7.78
C ILE A 46 9.18 3.57 8.53
N LYS A 47 8.59 4.20 9.54
CA LYS A 47 7.44 3.68 10.27
C LYS A 47 6.15 3.94 9.51
N LEU A 48 5.32 2.93 9.34
CA LEU A 48 4.02 3.02 8.72
C LEU A 48 2.91 2.99 9.77
N PRO A 49 1.75 3.63 9.50
CA PRO A 49 0.59 3.54 10.40
C PRO A 49 0.08 2.11 10.55
N ASP A 50 -0.47 1.78 11.72
CA ASP A 50 -1.04 0.46 12.04
C ASP A 50 -2.18 0.03 11.12
N SER A 51 -2.83 0.98 10.46
CA SER A 51 -3.89 0.72 9.49
C SER A 51 -3.40 0.23 8.12
N PHE A 52 -2.07 0.24 7.87
CA PHE A 52 -1.48 -0.20 6.61
C PHE A 52 -1.22 -1.70 6.64
N SER A 53 -1.49 -2.37 5.51
CA SER A 53 -1.25 -3.80 5.32
C SER A 53 -0.97 -4.12 3.85
N SER A 54 -0.45 -5.32 3.62
CA SER A 54 -0.16 -5.83 2.27
C SER A 54 0.74 -4.86 1.48
N VAL A 55 1.75 -4.28 2.16
CA VAL A 55 2.63 -3.28 1.55
C VAL A 55 3.67 -3.96 0.69
N THR A 56 3.82 -3.45 -0.52
CA THR A 56 4.85 -3.83 -1.49
C THR A 56 5.69 -2.63 -1.89
N LEU A 57 6.89 -2.88 -2.36
CA LEU A 57 7.93 -1.89 -2.62
C LEU A 57 8.29 -1.84 -4.10
N TYR A 58 8.60 -0.63 -4.58
CA TYR A 58 9.28 -0.38 -5.85
C TYR A 58 10.40 0.61 -5.64
N LEU A 59 11.45 0.49 -6.45
CA LEU A 59 12.55 1.45 -6.50
C LEU A 59 12.67 2.03 -7.91
N SER A 60 12.68 3.34 -8.01
CA SER A 60 12.95 4.03 -9.28
C SER A 60 13.62 5.37 -9.01
N LYS A 61 14.76 5.61 -9.68
CA LYS A 61 15.44 6.93 -9.73
C LYS A 61 15.56 7.66 -8.38
N GLY A 62 16.02 6.96 -7.35
CA GLY A 62 16.15 7.54 -6.00
C GLY A 62 14.83 7.75 -5.26
N LYS A 63 13.77 7.07 -5.69
CA LYS A 63 12.48 7.02 -5.04
C LYS A 63 12.19 5.60 -4.57
N LEU A 64 11.62 5.51 -3.38
CA LEU A 64 10.98 4.31 -2.85
C LEU A 64 9.48 4.52 -2.90
N VAL A 65 8.78 3.65 -3.62
CA VAL A 65 7.33 3.68 -3.73
C VAL A 65 6.75 2.53 -2.92
N LEU A 66 5.88 2.86 -1.99
CA LEU A 66 5.10 1.92 -1.17
C LEU A 66 3.69 1.85 -1.73
N VAL A 67 3.21 0.65 -2.00
CA VAL A 67 1.83 0.41 -2.43
C VAL A 67 1.22 -0.63 -1.49
N GLY A 68 -0.01 -0.40 -1.04
CA GLY A 68 -0.68 -1.33 -0.13
C GLY A 68 -2.13 -0.95 0.13
N THR A 69 -2.70 -1.53 1.17
CA THR A 69 -4.06 -1.24 1.62
C THR A 69 -4.03 -0.53 2.98
N LYS A 70 -4.88 0.45 3.15
CA LYS A 70 -5.20 1.07 4.44
C LYS A 70 -6.62 0.68 4.84
N TYR A 71 -6.76 0.08 6.01
CA TYR A 71 -8.07 -0.20 6.59
C TYR A 71 -8.46 0.89 7.57
N THR A 72 -9.69 1.38 7.43
CA THR A 72 -10.30 2.30 8.39
C THR A 72 -11.58 1.64 8.90
N TYR A 73 -11.68 1.49 10.20
CA TYR A 73 -12.92 1.01 10.80
C TYR A 73 -13.82 2.22 11.02
N SER A 74 -14.78 2.45 10.14
CA SER A 74 -15.89 3.33 10.44
C SER A 74 -16.77 2.66 11.50
N GLY A 75 -17.07 3.36 12.59
CA GLY A 75 -17.69 2.83 13.79
C GLY A 75 -18.91 1.93 13.55
N TYR A 76 -19.26 1.17 14.59
CA TYR A 76 -20.40 0.23 14.60
C TYR A 76 -21.71 0.94 14.20
N ASN A 77 -22.28 0.57 13.08
CA ASN A 77 -23.58 1.07 12.67
C ASN A 77 -24.68 0.18 13.28
N TRP A 78 -25.31 0.66 14.35
CA TRP A 78 -26.37 -0.01 15.07
C TRP A 78 -27.55 -0.46 14.19
N ASN A 79 -27.81 0.25 13.11
CA ASN A 79 -28.93 -0.06 12.21
C ASN A 79 -28.67 -1.29 11.32
N TYR A 80 -27.41 -1.66 11.10
CA TYR A 80 -27.05 -2.72 10.16
C TYR A 80 -26.32 -3.92 10.80
N ARG A 81 -26.05 -3.92 12.11
CA ARG A 81 -25.40 -5.00 12.86
C ARG A 81 -24.09 -5.54 12.27
N TRP A 82 -23.35 -4.76 11.52
CA TRP A 82 -22.08 -5.18 10.96
C TRP A 82 -21.10 -4.02 10.80
N TYR A 83 -19.84 -4.33 10.94
CA TYR A 83 -18.73 -3.41 10.63
C TYR A 83 -18.47 -3.48 9.12
N ALA A 84 -18.58 -2.38 8.42
CA ALA A 84 -18.03 -2.28 7.08
C ALA A 84 -16.68 -1.58 7.18
N PRO A 85 -15.58 -2.33 7.14
CA PRO A 85 -14.27 -1.70 7.04
C PRO A 85 -14.22 -0.91 5.73
N GLU A 86 -13.79 0.34 5.81
CA GLU A 86 -13.43 1.09 4.62
C GLU A 86 -11.99 0.77 4.29
N SER A 87 -11.76 0.26 3.09
CA SER A 87 -10.43 0.03 2.58
C SER A 87 -10.07 1.07 1.53
N LYS A 88 -8.82 1.47 1.55
CA LYS A 88 -8.23 2.35 0.54
C LYS A 88 -6.91 1.78 0.07
N SER A 89 -6.74 1.69 -1.23
CA SER A 89 -5.42 1.48 -1.82
C SER A 89 -4.59 2.74 -1.62
N ILE A 90 -3.36 2.58 -1.18
CA ILE A 90 -2.44 3.69 -0.92
C ILE A 90 -1.23 3.62 -1.82
N VAL A 91 -0.71 4.79 -2.16
CA VAL A 91 0.59 4.96 -2.78
C VAL A 91 1.34 6.04 -2.01
N ALA A 92 2.49 5.69 -1.44
CA ALA A 92 3.38 6.63 -0.77
C ALA A 92 4.73 6.64 -1.48
N VAL A 93 5.21 7.82 -1.85
CA VAL A 93 6.48 8.01 -2.56
C VAL A 93 7.45 8.74 -1.63
N TYR A 94 8.56 8.09 -1.33
CA TYR A 94 9.64 8.64 -0.54
C TYR A 94 10.85 8.96 -1.42
N ASN A 95 11.44 10.12 -1.21
CA ASN A 95 12.77 10.43 -1.71
C ASN A 95 13.81 9.74 -0.82
N ILE A 96 14.64 8.90 -1.42
CA ILE A 96 15.67 8.12 -0.75
C ILE A 96 17.07 8.42 -1.31
N THR A 97 17.26 9.57 -1.97
CA THR A 97 18.59 10.02 -2.44
C THR A 97 19.58 10.13 -1.28
N GLN A 98 19.08 10.42 -0.08
CA GLN A 98 19.75 10.27 1.21
C GLN A 98 19.04 9.15 1.98
N ALA A 99 19.60 7.94 1.93
CA ALA A 99 19.01 6.77 2.56
C ALA A 99 18.87 6.89 4.09
N GLU A 100 19.71 7.73 4.71
CA GLU A 100 19.70 8.02 6.15
C GLU A 100 18.48 8.85 6.57
N LYS A 101 17.90 9.61 5.62
CA LYS A 101 16.78 10.52 5.87
C LYS A 101 15.75 10.45 4.74
N PRO A 102 14.96 9.37 4.64
CA PRO A 102 13.87 9.27 3.68
C PRO A 102 12.84 10.39 3.89
N ILE A 103 12.40 11.06 2.82
CA ILE A 103 11.45 12.16 2.86
C ILE A 103 10.20 11.76 2.09
N LEU A 104 9.03 11.77 2.74
CA LEU A 104 7.74 11.56 2.07
C LEU A 104 7.44 12.75 1.15
N GLU A 105 7.36 12.51 -0.16
CA GLU A 105 7.06 13.53 -1.17
C GLU A 105 5.62 13.50 -1.65
N ARG A 106 5.03 12.31 -1.70
CA ARG A 106 3.65 12.15 -2.17
C ARG A 106 2.95 11.05 -1.40
N TYR A 107 1.70 11.30 -1.09
CA TYR A 107 0.77 10.32 -0.55
C TYR A 107 -0.56 10.41 -1.29
N SER A 108 -1.03 9.29 -1.81
CA SER A 108 -2.30 9.19 -2.56
C SER A 108 -3.13 8.04 -2.03
N GLN A 109 -4.46 8.19 -2.07
CA GLN A 109 -5.41 7.16 -1.66
C GLN A 109 -6.49 7.03 -2.74
N ILE A 110 -6.89 5.81 -3.02
CA ILE A 110 -7.98 5.44 -3.93
C ILE A 110 -8.90 4.48 -3.19
N ASP A 111 -10.23 4.65 -3.31
CA ASP A 111 -11.18 3.76 -2.66
C ASP A 111 -11.04 2.32 -3.16
N GLY A 112 -11.11 1.38 -2.23
CA GLY A 112 -11.01 -0.06 -2.48
C GLY A 112 -9.70 -0.71 -2.04
N ASP A 113 -9.71 -2.04 -2.01
CA ASP A 113 -8.55 -2.86 -1.66
C ASP A 113 -7.53 -2.87 -2.80
N TYR A 114 -6.27 -2.68 -2.47
CA TYR A 114 -5.17 -2.94 -3.39
C TYR A 114 -5.16 -4.42 -3.78
N ARG A 115 -5.03 -4.70 -5.08
CA ARG A 115 -4.96 -6.06 -5.63
C ARG A 115 -3.60 -6.35 -6.24
N GLU A 116 -3.18 -5.50 -7.14
CA GLU A 116 -1.96 -5.71 -7.90
C GLU A 116 -1.42 -4.37 -8.42
N SER A 117 -0.12 -4.31 -8.66
CA SER A 117 0.50 -3.19 -9.34
C SER A 117 1.72 -3.62 -10.14
N ARG A 118 2.12 -2.77 -11.08
CA ARG A 118 3.33 -2.89 -11.89
C ARG A 118 3.93 -1.51 -12.09
N LEU A 119 5.23 -1.42 -11.99
CA LEU A 119 5.99 -0.23 -12.37
C LEU A 119 6.60 -0.47 -13.75
N ILE A 120 6.19 0.34 -14.73
CA ILE A 120 6.68 0.28 -16.12
C ILE A 120 7.34 1.62 -16.43
N GLY A 121 8.67 1.63 -16.53
CA GLY A 121 9.43 2.86 -16.59
C GLY A 121 9.19 3.73 -15.34
N ASP A 122 8.57 4.89 -15.51
CA ASP A 122 8.24 5.82 -14.41
C ASP A 122 6.74 5.83 -14.06
N MET A 123 5.95 4.94 -14.67
CA MET A 123 4.50 4.87 -14.48
C MET A 123 4.13 3.68 -13.60
N LEU A 124 3.47 3.97 -12.48
CA LEU A 124 2.87 2.96 -11.62
C LEU A 124 1.43 2.68 -12.08
N TYR A 125 1.19 1.45 -12.49
CA TYR A 125 -0.15 0.93 -12.78
C TYR A 125 -0.63 0.15 -11.57
N MET A 126 -1.83 0.44 -11.10
CA MET A 126 -2.40 -0.19 -9.91
C MET A 126 -3.84 -0.62 -10.17
N VAL A 127 -4.18 -1.81 -9.71
CA VAL A 127 -5.54 -2.34 -9.69
C VAL A 127 -6.07 -2.30 -8.27
N SER A 128 -7.22 -1.68 -8.09
CA SER A 128 -7.98 -1.61 -6.84
C SER A 128 -9.36 -2.19 -7.06
N SER A 129 -9.92 -2.88 -6.06
CA SER A 129 -11.30 -3.37 -6.10
C SER A 129 -12.10 -2.80 -4.94
N SER A 130 -13.27 -2.25 -5.25
CA SER A 130 -14.22 -1.77 -4.25
C SER A 130 -15.58 -2.42 -4.45
N TYR A 131 -16.31 -2.58 -3.35
CA TYR A 131 -17.69 -3.06 -3.40
C TYR A 131 -18.63 -1.87 -3.59
N LEU A 132 -19.58 -2.00 -4.51
CA LEU A 132 -20.66 -1.03 -4.64
C LEU A 132 -21.51 -1.09 -3.37
N ARG A 133 -21.52 0.00 -2.60
CA ARG A 133 -22.43 0.13 -1.45
C ARG A 133 -23.79 0.58 -1.96
N MET A 134 -24.81 -0.26 -1.83
CA MET A 134 -26.17 0.18 -2.11
C MET A 134 -26.59 1.22 -1.06
N PRO A 135 -27.19 2.35 -1.48
CA PRO A 135 -27.78 3.31 -0.54
C PRO A 135 -28.86 2.63 0.31
N PRO A 136 -29.01 3.00 1.59
CA PRO A 136 -30.00 2.41 2.50
C PRO A 136 -31.47 2.57 2.06
N ILE A 137 -31.74 3.39 1.07
CA ILE A 137 -33.07 3.60 0.47
C ILE A 137 -33.71 2.30 -0.03
N TYR A 138 -32.91 1.33 -0.50
CA TYR A 138 -33.46 0.07 -1.00
C TYR A 138 -33.96 -0.87 0.10
N SER A 139 -33.40 -0.80 1.30
CA SER A 139 -33.88 -1.60 2.43
C SER A 139 -35.24 -1.14 2.95
N THR A 140 -35.56 0.13 2.82
CA THR A 140 -36.85 0.71 3.25
C THR A 140 -37.98 0.40 2.28
N LEU A 141 -37.67 0.21 0.99
CA LEU A 141 -38.66 -0.15 -0.02
C LEU A 141 -39.08 -1.63 0.06
N TYR A 142 -38.19 -2.51 0.47
CA TYR A 142 -38.53 -3.93 0.67
C TYR A 142 -39.30 -4.17 1.96
N ALA A 143 -39.05 -3.41 3.02
CA ALA A 143 -39.79 -3.53 4.27
C ALA A 143 -41.26 -3.10 4.18
N LYS A 144 -41.63 -2.26 3.19
CA LYS A 144 -43.04 -1.82 2.97
C LYS A 144 -43.89 -2.79 2.15
N LYS A 145 -43.31 -3.86 1.61
CA LYS A 145 -44.02 -4.81 0.71
C LYS A 145 -44.47 -6.07 1.42
N THR A 146 -44.22 -6.23 2.73
CA THR A 146 -44.54 -7.41 3.55
C THR A 146 -45.49 -7.11 4.72
N SER A 147 -46.24 -5.99 4.69
CA SER A 147 -47.29 -5.65 5.65
C SER A 147 -48.65 -5.57 4.96
#